data_4d90f1ca00430c70cf01f0ce6b667a74
#
_entry.id   4d90f1ca00430c70cf01f0ce6b667a74
#
_cell.length_a   1.000
_cell.length_b   1.000
_cell.length_c   1.000
_cell.angle_alpha   90.00
_cell.angle_beta   90.00
_cell.angle_gamma   90.00
#
_symmetry.space_group_name_H-M   'P 1'
#
loop_
_entity.id
_entity.type
_entity.pdbx_description
1 polymer ?
#
loop_
_entity_poly.entity_id
_entity_poly.type
_entity_poly.pdbx_seq_one_letter_code
_entity_poly.pdbx_strand_id
1 'polypeptide(L)'
;MLDRPAATVGEDIILEVSRASCRFDVSPPTLTRLLAREPRRILQAVEDVSFTVKRGTTFSIVGESGCGKSTLARMVVGLQRPTQGLLTFRDIRRGDGSFGPPRVQMIFQDPYASLNPRWRVGDIIAEPIRELRLRPDAESTRDRVGDLLETVGLSRSDAARYPHAFSGGQRQRISIARALATEADFLVCDEPTSALDVSVQAQVLNLMVRLQKELGLTYLFISHNLSVVRHMSDQLAIMYLGRFVEAGPAETVFAGPQHPYTRLLLDTIPDVERPNRERRPMSGEVPSPIAPPPGCSFHPRCAIAVDHCRVDRPELRALGNIAVRCHLAGASG
;
A
#
# COMPACT_ATOMS: atom_id res chain seq x y z
N MET A 1 -33.63 9.35 -3.18
CA MET A 1 -33.27 9.34 -1.76
C MET A 1 -33.54 7.91 -1.29
N LEU A 2 -32.54 7.03 -1.37
CA LEU A 2 -32.65 5.61 -1.01
C LEU A 2 -31.96 5.44 0.34
N ASP A 3 -32.75 5.20 1.38
CA ASP A 3 -32.30 4.84 2.72
C ASP A 3 -31.34 3.63 2.63
N ARG A 4 -30.11 3.86 3.00
CA ARG A 4 -29.16 2.77 3.31
C ARG A 4 -29.47 2.28 4.73
N PRO A 5 -29.78 0.99 4.93
CA PRO A 5 -29.85 0.45 6.27
C PRO A 5 -28.48 0.56 6.93
N ALA A 6 -28.44 0.97 8.20
CA ALA A 6 -27.23 1.03 9.02
C ALA A 6 -26.57 -0.36 9.07
N ALA A 7 -25.36 -0.46 8.53
CA ALA A 7 -24.58 -1.70 8.54
C ALA A 7 -24.16 -2.06 9.97
N THR A 8 -24.37 -3.30 10.35
CA THR A 8 -23.89 -3.88 11.60
C THR A 8 -22.34 -3.95 11.58
N VAL A 9 -21.70 -3.68 12.72
CA VAL A 9 -20.24 -3.48 12.92
C VAL A 9 -19.32 -4.63 12.38
N GLY A 10 -19.89 -5.73 11.83
CA GLY A 10 -19.15 -6.86 11.23
C GLY A 10 -19.17 -6.91 9.71
N GLU A 11 -20.03 -6.14 9.02
CA GLU A 11 -20.25 -6.26 7.57
C GLU A 11 -19.32 -5.40 6.70
N ASP A 12 -18.59 -4.47 7.29
CA ASP A 12 -17.78 -3.47 6.57
C ASP A 12 -16.33 -3.89 6.27
N ILE A 13 -15.82 -4.95 6.90
CA ILE A 13 -14.43 -5.37 6.69
C ILE A 13 -14.34 -6.19 5.40
N ILE A 14 -13.50 -5.75 4.45
CA ILE A 14 -13.23 -6.47 3.20
C ILE A 14 -11.96 -7.33 3.29
N LEU A 15 -10.93 -6.89 4.03
CA LEU A 15 -9.67 -7.61 4.23
C LEU A 15 -9.33 -7.68 5.71
N GLU A 16 -8.96 -8.87 6.17
CA GLU A 16 -8.39 -9.11 7.49
C GLU A 16 -7.04 -9.78 7.35
N VAL A 17 -6.02 -9.17 7.95
CA VAL A 17 -4.65 -9.70 8.02
C VAL A 17 -4.33 -10.00 9.48
N SER A 18 -3.98 -11.25 9.77
CA SER A 18 -3.74 -11.74 11.12
C SER A 18 -2.34 -12.32 11.23
N ARG A 19 -1.47 -11.67 12.01
CA ARG A 19 -0.10 -12.07 12.35
C ARG A 19 0.73 -12.50 11.14
N ALA A 20 0.55 -11.79 10.01
CA ALA A 20 1.20 -12.11 8.76
C ALA A 20 2.71 -11.87 8.84
N SER A 21 3.49 -12.86 8.41
CA SER A 21 4.95 -12.77 8.32
C SER A 21 5.42 -13.29 6.96
N CYS A 22 6.50 -12.73 6.45
CA CYS A 22 7.15 -13.18 5.22
C CYS A 22 8.66 -13.12 5.38
N ARG A 23 9.30 -14.27 5.19
CA ARG A 23 10.75 -14.46 5.31
C ARG A 23 11.30 -15.03 4.03
N PHE A 24 12.47 -14.55 3.61
CA PHE A 24 13.19 -15.05 2.44
C PHE A 24 14.54 -15.61 2.87
N ASP A 25 14.90 -16.80 2.37
CA ASP A 25 16.26 -17.32 2.48
C ASP A 25 17.12 -16.66 1.40
N VAL A 26 17.99 -15.75 1.82
CA VAL A 26 18.95 -15.03 0.95
C VAL A 26 20.36 -15.55 1.13
N SER A 27 20.49 -16.79 1.62
CA SER A 27 21.78 -17.47 1.78
C SER A 27 22.43 -17.75 0.43
N PRO A 28 23.77 -17.80 0.35
CA PRO A 28 24.46 -18.34 -0.79
C PRO A 28 24.03 -19.79 -1.10
N PRO A 29 24.25 -20.29 -2.32
CA PRO A 29 23.97 -21.69 -2.67
C PRO A 29 24.53 -22.67 -1.64
N THR A 30 23.82 -23.76 -1.41
CA THR A 30 24.10 -24.71 -0.30
C THR A 30 25.54 -25.21 -0.29
N LEU A 31 26.14 -25.46 -1.47
CA LEU A 31 27.52 -25.92 -1.58
C LEU A 31 28.53 -24.87 -1.11
N THR A 32 28.36 -23.63 -1.58
CA THR A 32 29.23 -22.49 -1.21
C THR A 32 29.16 -22.22 0.29
N ARG A 33 27.92 -22.27 0.83
CA ARG A 33 27.69 -22.06 2.26
C ARG A 33 28.32 -23.16 3.13
N LEU A 34 28.22 -24.42 2.70
CA LEU A 34 28.80 -25.54 3.42
C LEU A 34 30.34 -25.45 3.48
N LEU A 35 30.96 -25.10 2.36
CA LEU A 35 32.41 -24.87 2.25
C LEU A 35 32.88 -23.67 3.11
N ALA A 36 32.10 -22.59 3.10
CA ALA A 36 32.41 -21.37 3.86
C ALA A 36 31.98 -21.44 5.34
N ARG A 37 31.28 -22.52 5.77
CA ARG A 37 30.68 -22.66 7.10
C ARG A 37 29.80 -21.46 7.54
N GLU A 38 29.17 -20.79 6.56
CA GLU A 38 28.31 -19.63 6.85
C GLU A 38 26.92 -20.06 7.36
N PRO A 39 26.35 -19.35 8.35
CA PRO A 39 24.98 -19.58 8.81
C PRO A 39 23.97 -19.17 7.72
N ARG A 40 22.74 -19.65 7.86
CA ARG A 40 21.63 -19.19 6.99
C ARG A 40 21.37 -17.71 7.19
N ARG A 41 21.18 -16.99 6.08
CA ARG A 41 20.83 -15.58 6.08
C ARG A 41 19.34 -15.45 5.74
N ILE A 42 18.54 -15.15 6.75
CA ILE A 42 17.08 -15.01 6.58
C ILE A 42 16.71 -13.54 6.61
N LEU A 43 16.18 -13.05 5.50
CA LEU A 43 15.61 -11.73 5.40
C LEU A 43 14.19 -11.73 5.97
N GLN A 44 13.94 -10.95 7.01
CA GLN A 44 12.61 -10.76 7.61
C GLN A 44 11.94 -9.55 6.93
N ALA A 45 11.24 -9.79 5.82
CA ALA A 45 10.63 -8.71 5.05
C ALA A 45 9.34 -8.18 5.69
N VAL A 46 8.53 -9.08 6.29
CA VAL A 46 7.31 -8.75 7.05
C VAL A 46 7.30 -9.62 8.30
N GLU A 47 7.00 -9.05 9.46
CA GLU A 47 7.01 -9.76 10.72
C GLU A 47 5.84 -9.33 11.62
N ASP A 48 4.94 -10.29 11.92
CA ASP A 48 3.83 -10.15 12.86
C ASP A 48 2.96 -8.91 12.60
N VAL A 49 2.47 -8.77 11.35
CA VAL A 49 1.63 -7.67 10.92
C VAL A 49 0.16 -8.07 10.97
N SER A 50 -0.65 -7.29 11.68
CA SER A 50 -2.11 -7.48 11.77
C SER A 50 -2.83 -6.15 11.52
N PHE A 51 -3.85 -6.18 10.68
CA PHE A 51 -4.72 -5.03 10.41
C PHE A 51 -6.00 -5.47 9.68
N THR A 52 -6.97 -4.57 9.64
CA THR A 52 -8.20 -4.74 8.87
C THR A 52 -8.39 -3.57 7.93
N VAL A 53 -9.02 -3.83 6.77
CA VAL A 53 -9.41 -2.78 5.83
C VAL A 53 -10.92 -2.79 5.70
N LYS A 54 -11.53 -1.62 5.85
CA LYS A 54 -12.97 -1.43 5.67
C LYS A 54 -13.28 -1.17 4.21
N ARG A 55 -14.42 -1.67 3.75
CA ARG A 55 -14.91 -1.45 2.39
C ARG A 55 -15.10 0.05 2.10
N GLY A 56 -14.70 0.49 0.92
CA GLY A 56 -14.83 1.88 0.48
C GLY A 56 -13.87 2.86 1.14
N THR A 57 -12.89 2.36 1.92
CA THR A 57 -11.89 3.20 2.58
C THR A 57 -10.49 2.99 2.02
N THR A 58 -9.59 3.92 2.33
CA THR A 58 -8.16 3.83 2.02
C THR A 58 -7.37 3.50 3.28
N PHE A 59 -6.73 2.33 3.30
CA PHE A 59 -5.72 1.97 4.30
C PHE A 59 -4.33 2.21 3.71
N SER A 60 -3.57 3.12 4.30
CA SER A 60 -2.23 3.47 3.81
C SER A 60 -1.12 2.86 4.64
N ILE A 61 -0.04 2.47 3.97
CA ILE A 61 1.18 1.96 4.62
C ILE A 61 2.36 2.84 4.19
N VAL A 62 3.04 3.40 5.18
CA VAL A 62 4.18 4.31 5.00
C VAL A 62 5.41 3.78 5.71
N GLY A 63 6.58 4.07 5.17
CA GLY A 63 7.87 3.76 5.76
C GLY A 63 8.99 3.91 4.76
N GLU A 64 10.24 3.85 5.22
CA GLU A 64 11.44 3.95 4.37
C GLU A 64 11.49 2.83 3.32
N SER A 65 12.30 3.05 2.27
CA SER A 65 12.53 2.02 1.24
C SER A 65 13.10 0.75 1.88
N GLY A 66 12.63 -0.42 1.40
CA GLY A 66 13.09 -1.72 1.92
C GLY A 66 12.47 -2.17 3.25
N CYS A 67 11.56 -1.40 3.88
CA CYS A 67 10.94 -1.79 5.16
C CYS A 67 9.88 -2.90 5.06
N GLY A 68 9.55 -3.41 3.84
CA GLY A 68 8.63 -4.53 3.65
C GLY A 68 7.27 -4.21 3.03
N LYS A 69 6.96 -2.94 2.71
CA LYS A 69 5.67 -2.50 2.16
C LYS A 69 5.24 -3.24 0.90
N SER A 70 6.10 -3.28 -0.13
CA SER A 70 5.80 -3.97 -1.40
C SER A 70 5.70 -5.49 -1.22
N THR A 71 6.40 -6.07 -0.24
CA THR A 71 6.22 -7.49 0.11
C THR A 71 4.83 -7.73 0.67
N LEU A 72 4.37 -6.88 1.60
CA LEU A 72 3.02 -6.95 2.15
C LEU A 72 1.95 -6.74 1.06
N ALA A 73 2.16 -5.78 0.14
CA ALA A 73 1.28 -5.59 -1.02
C ALA A 73 1.15 -6.86 -1.87
N ARG A 74 2.29 -7.49 -2.20
CA ARG A 74 2.31 -8.74 -2.97
C ARG A 74 1.66 -9.91 -2.23
N MET A 75 1.73 -9.93 -0.89
CA MET A 75 1.02 -10.92 -0.08
C MET A 75 -0.49 -10.72 -0.20
N VAL A 76 -0.98 -9.48 -0.14
CA VAL A 76 -2.40 -9.16 -0.23
C VAL A 76 -2.99 -9.55 -1.58
N VAL A 77 -2.26 -9.33 -2.68
CA VAL A 77 -2.73 -9.75 -4.03
C VAL A 77 -2.44 -11.23 -4.36
N GLY A 78 -1.88 -12.00 -3.40
CA GLY A 78 -1.60 -13.42 -3.60
C GLY A 78 -0.36 -13.75 -4.44
N LEU A 79 0.45 -12.75 -4.83
CA LEU A 79 1.71 -12.94 -5.56
C LEU A 79 2.83 -13.49 -4.66
N GLN A 80 2.72 -13.30 -3.36
CA GLN A 80 3.64 -13.83 -2.35
C GLN A 80 2.84 -14.50 -1.25
N ARG A 81 3.20 -15.75 -0.92
CA ARG A 81 2.57 -16.45 0.20
C ARG A 81 3.21 -16.01 1.52
N PRO A 82 2.42 -15.78 2.58
CA PRO A 82 2.97 -15.58 3.91
C PRO A 82 3.70 -16.85 4.39
N THR A 83 4.77 -16.67 5.16
CA THR A 83 5.43 -17.79 5.85
C THR A 83 4.71 -18.17 7.14
N GLN A 84 4.00 -17.22 7.74
CA GLN A 84 3.15 -17.39 8.92
C GLN A 84 1.99 -16.41 8.88
N GLY A 85 0.92 -16.71 9.61
CA GLY A 85 -0.27 -15.87 9.68
C GLY A 85 -1.22 -16.10 8.49
N LEU A 86 -2.26 -15.30 8.41
CA LEU A 86 -3.35 -15.47 7.47
C LEU A 86 -3.80 -14.11 6.90
N LEU A 87 -4.14 -14.10 5.61
CA LEU A 87 -4.81 -13.00 4.94
C LEU A 87 -6.14 -13.52 4.41
N THR A 88 -7.24 -12.93 4.85
CA THR A 88 -8.58 -13.37 4.50
C THR A 88 -9.35 -12.22 3.90
N PHE A 89 -9.84 -12.39 2.68
CA PHE A 89 -10.85 -11.53 2.10
C PHE A 89 -12.23 -12.06 2.50
N ARG A 90 -13.09 -11.15 2.97
CA ARG A 90 -14.49 -11.47 3.24
C ARG A 90 -15.30 -11.33 1.96
N ASP A 91 -16.24 -12.24 1.77
CA ASP A 91 -17.18 -12.17 0.66
C ASP A 91 -17.99 -10.88 0.70
N ILE A 92 -18.23 -10.32 -0.47
CA ILE A 92 -18.99 -9.06 -0.64
C ILE A 92 -20.19 -9.29 -1.56
N ARG A 93 -21.22 -8.48 -1.35
CA ARG A 93 -22.34 -8.38 -2.30
C ARG A 93 -21.96 -7.36 -3.38
N ARG A 94 -21.99 -7.78 -4.65
CA ARG A 94 -21.71 -6.91 -5.80
C ARG A 94 -22.96 -6.18 -6.26
N GLY A 95 -22.78 -5.18 -7.12
CA GLY A 95 -23.86 -4.39 -7.68
C GLY A 95 -24.85 -5.21 -8.54
N ASP A 96 -24.42 -6.34 -9.11
CA ASP A 96 -25.23 -7.29 -9.86
C ASP A 96 -26.03 -8.26 -8.96
N GLY A 97 -25.90 -8.11 -7.62
CA GLY A 97 -26.54 -8.97 -6.62
C GLY A 97 -25.78 -10.26 -6.29
N SER A 98 -24.71 -10.59 -7.00
CA SER A 98 -23.88 -11.76 -6.71
C SER A 98 -23.11 -11.60 -5.41
N PHE A 99 -22.81 -12.73 -4.74
CA PHE A 99 -22.03 -12.76 -3.50
C PHE A 99 -20.79 -13.63 -3.70
N GLY A 100 -19.64 -13.15 -3.24
CA GLY A 100 -18.38 -13.88 -3.38
C GLY A 100 -17.16 -13.04 -3.02
N PRO A 101 -15.95 -13.60 -3.16
CA PRO A 101 -14.71 -12.90 -2.80
C PRO A 101 -14.52 -11.65 -3.66
N PRO A 102 -13.95 -10.56 -3.11
CA PRO A 102 -13.68 -9.36 -3.87
C PRO A 102 -12.67 -9.62 -4.99
N ARG A 103 -12.83 -8.91 -6.10
CA ARG A 103 -11.83 -8.89 -7.17
C ARG A 103 -10.72 -7.94 -6.78
N VAL A 104 -9.52 -8.48 -6.62
CA VAL A 104 -8.33 -7.73 -6.16
C VAL A 104 -7.41 -7.49 -7.33
N GLN A 105 -6.95 -6.24 -7.49
CA GLN A 105 -5.97 -5.89 -8.52
C GLN A 105 -4.84 -5.05 -7.95
N MET A 106 -3.69 -5.08 -8.63
CA MET A 106 -2.52 -4.30 -8.23
C MET A 106 -2.16 -3.25 -9.28
N ILE A 107 -1.94 -2.03 -8.83
CA ILE A 107 -1.34 -0.94 -9.59
C ILE A 107 0.12 -0.86 -9.15
N PHE A 108 1.04 -1.13 -10.08
CA PHE A 108 2.48 -1.19 -9.82
C PHE A 108 3.12 0.20 -9.84
N GLN A 109 4.27 0.30 -9.21
CA GLN A 109 5.08 1.51 -9.08
C GLN A 109 5.54 2.06 -10.44
N ASP A 110 5.95 1.19 -11.36
CA ASP A 110 6.43 1.58 -12.68
C ASP A 110 5.38 1.30 -13.76
N PRO A 111 4.72 2.34 -14.29
CA PRO A 111 3.76 2.18 -15.36
C PRO A 111 4.41 1.72 -16.68
N TYR A 112 5.72 1.97 -16.89
CA TYR A 112 6.43 1.47 -18.08
C TYR A 112 6.59 -0.04 -18.05
N ALA A 113 7.02 -0.59 -16.91
CA ALA A 113 7.22 -2.03 -16.76
C ALA A 113 5.87 -2.79 -16.71
N SER A 114 4.78 -2.12 -16.33
CA SER A 114 3.47 -2.76 -16.18
C SER A 114 2.67 -2.89 -17.47
N LEU A 115 2.98 -2.11 -18.52
CA LEU A 115 2.29 -2.11 -19.80
C LEU A 115 3.16 -2.76 -20.88
N ASN A 116 2.60 -3.72 -21.63
CA ASN A 116 3.32 -4.33 -22.75
C ASN A 116 3.53 -3.27 -23.87
N PRO A 117 4.78 -2.84 -24.16
CA PRO A 117 5.05 -1.78 -25.11
C PRO A 117 4.72 -2.13 -26.57
N ARG A 118 4.52 -3.41 -26.87
CA ARG A 118 4.19 -3.93 -28.21
C ARG A 118 2.70 -4.02 -28.49
N TRP A 119 1.86 -3.81 -27.45
CA TRP A 119 0.42 -3.86 -27.57
C TRP A 119 -0.17 -2.44 -27.64
N ARG A 120 -1.28 -2.32 -28.33
CA ARG A 120 -2.08 -1.07 -28.29
C ARG A 120 -2.75 -0.93 -26.94
N VAL A 121 -3.01 0.30 -26.51
CA VAL A 121 -3.65 0.59 -25.23
C VAL A 121 -5.00 -0.11 -25.11
N GLY A 122 -5.78 -0.15 -26.20
CA GLY A 122 -7.05 -0.87 -26.23
C GLY A 122 -6.89 -2.36 -25.94
N ASP A 123 -5.86 -3.01 -26.46
CA ASP A 123 -5.62 -4.44 -26.22
C ASP A 123 -5.16 -4.70 -24.78
N ILE A 124 -4.33 -3.81 -24.23
CA ILE A 124 -3.87 -3.89 -22.83
C ILE A 124 -5.04 -3.82 -21.85
N ILE A 125 -6.02 -2.93 -22.10
CA ILE A 125 -7.21 -2.78 -21.24
C ILE A 125 -8.22 -3.91 -21.52
N ALA A 126 -8.32 -4.38 -22.75
CA ALA A 126 -9.23 -5.47 -23.12
C ALA A 126 -8.79 -6.85 -22.62
N GLU A 127 -7.47 -7.06 -22.42
CA GLU A 127 -6.91 -8.34 -21.97
C GLU A 127 -7.67 -8.92 -20.74
N PRO A 128 -7.73 -8.22 -19.58
CA PRO A 128 -8.40 -8.76 -18.41
C PRO A 128 -9.91 -8.94 -18.61
N ILE A 129 -10.57 -8.14 -19.45
CA ILE A 129 -11.98 -8.30 -19.77
C ILE A 129 -12.21 -9.64 -20.49
N ARG A 130 -11.36 -9.97 -21.45
CA ARG A 130 -11.41 -11.21 -22.23
C ARG A 130 -11.08 -12.43 -21.38
N GLU A 131 -9.99 -12.37 -20.60
CA GLU A 131 -9.55 -13.48 -19.75
C GLU A 131 -10.59 -13.83 -18.68
N LEU A 132 -11.22 -12.83 -18.08
CA LEU A 132 -12.26 -13.01 -17.07
C LEU A 132 -13.65 -13.18 -17.69
N ARG A 133 -13.78 -13.14 -19.02
CA ARG A 133 -15.05 -13.27 -19.77
C ARG A 133 -16.15 -12.32 -19.27
N LEU A 134 -15.78 -11.08 -18.97
CA LEU A 134 -16.69 -10.09 -18.40
C LEU A 134 -17.65 -9.48 -19.43
N ARG A 135 -17.41 -9.70 -20.71
CA ARG A 135 -18.28 -9.24 -21.81
C ARG A 135 -18.50 -10.39 -22.81
N PRO A 136 -19.68 -10.45 -23.44
CA PRO A 136 -20.08 -11.57 -24.30
C PRO A 136 -19.34 -11.60 -25.64
N ASP A 137 -18.91 -10.43 -26.16
CA ASP A 137 -18.38 -10.30 -27.51
C ASP A 137 -17.29 -9.21 -27.60
N ALA A 138 -16.71 -9.08 -28.80
CA ALA A 138 -15.63 -8.13 -29.06
C ALA A 138 -16.12 -6.69 -29.18
N GLU A 139 -17.38 -6.45 -29.54
CA GLU A 139 -17.95 -5.11 -29.65
C GLU A 139 -18.18 -4.52 -28.27
N SER A 140 -18.89 -5.22 -27.39
CA SER A 140 -19.10 -4.83 -25.99
C SER A 140 -17.79 -4.68 -25.21
N THR A 141 -16.74 -5.47 -25.55
CA THR A 141 -15.41 -5.30 -24.99
C THR A 141 -14.78 -3.98 -25.46
N ARG A 142 -14.89 -3.62 -26.73
CA ARG A 142 -14.38 -2.34 -27.26
C ARG A 142 -15.09 -1.14 -26.66
N ASP A 143 -16.40 -1.21 -26.54
CA ASP A 143 -17.17 -0.15 -25.87
C ASP A 143 -16.75 0.03 -24.42
N ARG A 144 -16.59 -1.05 -23.69
CA ARG A 144 -16.11 -1.02 -22.31
C ARG A 144 -14.70 -0.42 -22.18
N VAL A 145 -13.80 -0.73 -23.10
CA VAL A 145 -12.46 -0.10 -23.17
C VAL A 145 -12.56 1.39 -23.38
N GLY A 146 -13.45 1.82 -24.30
CA GLY A 146 -13.70 3.24 -24.53
C GLY A 146 -14.20 3.94 -23.27
N ASP A 147 -15.19 3.37 -22.58
CA ASP A 147 -15.74 3.92 -21.33
C ASP A 147 -14.66 4.04 -20.24
N LEU A 148 -13.81 3.01 -20.11
CA LEU A 148 -12.72 3.02 -19.14
C LEU A 148 -11.68 4.11 -19.45
N LEU A 149 -11.35 4.34 -20.72
CA LEU A 149 -10.46 5.43 -21.12
C LEU A 149 -11.06 6.79 -20.75
N GLU A 150 -12.33 7.02 -21.06
CA GLU A 150 -13.03 8.26 -20.67
C GLU A 150 -13.11 8.43 -19.15
N THR A 151 -13.36 7.36 -18.42
CA THR A 151 -13.38 7.34 -16.94
C THR A 151 -12.07 7.83 -16.33
N VAL A 152 -10.93 7.51 -16.95
CA VAL A 152 -9.62 7.99 -16.50
C VAL A 152 -9.19 9.31 -17.17
N GLY A 153 -10.06 9.94 -17.96
CA GLY A 153 -9.82 11.24 -18.63
C GLY A 153 -8.92 11.14 -19.85
N LEU A 154 -9.02 10.04 -20.60
CA LEU A 154 -8.40 9.81 -21.90
C LEU A 154 -9.49 9.73 -22.99
N SER A 155 -9.11 9.85 -24.27
CA SER A 155 -10.03 9.71 -25.39
C SER A 155 -10.24 8.24 -25.76
N ARG A 156 -11.44 7.87 -26.23
CA ARG A 156 -11.71 6.55 -26.83
C ARG A 156 -10.76 6.24 -27.99
N SER A 157 -10.37 7.24 -28.77
CA SER A 157 -9.42 7.11 -29.87
C SER A 157 -8.01 6.73 -29.43
N ASP A 158 -7.65 6.98 -28.16
CA ASP A 158 -6.36 6.57 -27.59
C ASP A 158 -6.17 5.06 -27.51
N ALA A 159 -7.26 4.27 -27.59
CA ALA A 159 -7.21 2.82 -27.67
C ALA A 159 -6.34 2.29 -28.83
N ALA A 160 -6.25 3.03 -29.95
CA ALA A 160 -5.48 2.64 -31.12
C ALA A 160 -3.97 2.92 -31.01
N ARG A 161 -3.55 3.69 -30.01
CA ARG A 161 -2.16 4.13 -29.81
C ARG A 161 -1.35 3.15 -28.96
N TYR A 162 -0.05 3.26 -29.01
CA TYR A 162 0.88 2.45 -28.22
C TYR A 162 1.31 3.20 -26.92
N PRO A 163 1.69 2.48 -25.85
CA PRO A 163 2.09 3.11 -24.59
C PRO A 163 3.18 4.15 -24.70
N HIS A 164 4.14 3.99 -25.61
CA HIS A 164 5.23 4.95 -25.79
C HIS A 164 4.79 6.32 -26.32
N ALA A 165 3.57 6.44 -26.88
CA ALA A 165 3.01 7.69 -27.38
C ALA A 165 2.36 8.55 -26.26
N PHE A 166 2.43 8.11 -24.98
CA PHE A 166 1.81 8.75 -23.83
C PHE A 166 2.83 9.27 -22.83
N SER A 167 2.49 10.34 -22.10
CA SER A 167 3.26 10.81 -20.95
C SER A 167 3.19 9.84 -19.79
N GLY A 168 4.07 9.99 -18.78
CA GLY A 168 4.05 9.16 -17.57
C GLY A 168 2.70 9.14 -16.86
N GLY A 169 2.09 10.30 -16.67
CA GLY A 169 0.78 10.42 -16.05
C GLY A 169 -0.36 9.80 -16.87
N GLN A 170 -0.30 9.91 -18.21
CA GLN A 170 -1.25 9.22 -19.08
C GLN A 170 -1.09 7.70 -19.02
N ARG A 171 0.15 7.19 -18.98
CA ARG A 171 0.40 5.73 -18.78
C ARG A 171 -0.11 5.26 -17.44
N GLN A 172 0.04 6.05 -16.38
CA GLN A 172 -0.53 5.72 -15.07
C GLN A 172 -2.05 5.63 -15.13
N ARG A 173 -2.72 6.55 -15.83
CA ARG A 173 -4.17 6.49 -16.08
C ARG A 173 -4.56 5.23 -16.86
N ILE A 174 -3.76 4.81 -17.85
CA ILE A 174 -3.96 3.53 -18.58
C ILE A 174 -3.82 2.33 -17.64
N SER A 175 -2.82 2.33 -16.73
CA SER A 175 -2.66 1.29 -15.72
C SER A 175 -3.86 1.22 -14.76
N ILE A 176 -4.41 2.37 -14.37
CA ILE A 176 -5.64 2.43 -13.57
C ILE A 176 -6.83 1.88 -14.37
N ALA A 177 -7.01 2.29 -15.65
CA ALA A 177 -8.07 1.78 -16.51
C ALA A 177 -7.99 0.24 -16.67
N ARG A 178 -6.77 -0.32 -16.84
CA ARG A 178 -6.55 -1.77 -16.89
C ARG A 178 -6.97 -2.46 -15.59
N ALA A 179 -6.64 -1.89 -14.43
CA ALA A 179 -7.07 -2.43 -13.15
C ALA A 179 -8.59 -2.39 -12.98
N LEU A 180 -9.25 -1.30 -13.41
CA LEU A 180 -10.71 -1.17 -13.39
C LEU A 180 -11.41 -2.09 -14.39
N ALA A 181 -10.72 -2.52 -15.44
CA ALA A 181 -11.25 -3.44 -16.46
C ALA A 181 -11.65 -4.81 -15.89
N THR A 182 -11.07 -5.21 -14.75
CA THR A 182 -11.45 -6.43 -14.03
C THR A 182 -12.71 -6.28 -13.17
N GLU A 183 -13.31 -5.09 -13.15
CA GLU A 183 -14.38 -4.73 -12.19
C GLU A 183 -13.92 -4.95 -10.74
N ALA A 184 -12.71 -4.47 -10.43
CA ALA A 184 -12.08 -4.64 -9.13
C ALA A 184 -12.88 -3.96 -8.00
N ASP A 185 -12.97 -4.65 -6.87
CA ASP A 185 -13.56 -4.13 -5.62
C ASP A 185 -12.46 -3.58 -4.70
N PHE A 186 -11.23 -4.12 -4.84
CA PHE A 186 -10.08 -3.80 -4.01
C PHE A 186 -8.85 -3.56 -4.87
N LEU A 187 -8.20 -2.40 -4.72
CA LEU A 187 -6.99 -2.03 -5.43
C LEU A 187 -5.81 -1.90 -4.46
N VAL A 188 -4.75 -2.64 -4.74
CA VAL A 188 -3.45 -2.47 -4.07
C VAL A 188 -2.59 -1.54 -4.91
N CYS A 189 -2.26 -0.37 -4.38
CA CYS A 189 -1.53 0.68 -5.07
C CYS A 189 -0.12 0.76 -4.47
N ASP A 190 0.88 0.16 -5.14
CA ASP A 190 2.27 0.17 -4.69
C ASP A 190 3.00 1.37 -5.32
N GLU A 191 3.15 2.45 -4.55
CA GLU A 191 3.76 3.72 -4.96
C GLU A 191 3.26 4.26 -6.32
N PRO A 192 1.94 4.38 -6.55
CA PRO A 192 1.37 4.58 -7.87
C PRO A 192 1.72 5.92 -8.52
N THR A 193 2.36 6.83 -7.81
CA THR A 193 2.68 8.18 -8.30
C THR A 193 4.14 8.58 -8.09
N SER A 194 5.01 7.65 -7.63
CA SER A 194 6.40 7.97 -7.28
C SER A 194 7.27 8.37 -8.49
N ALA A 195 6.92 7.90 -9.68
CA ALA A 195 7.64 8.19 -10.93
C ALA A 195 7.08 9.43 -11.68
N LEU A 196 6.15 10.18 -11.06
CA LEU A 196 5.48 11.32 -11.68
C LEU A 196 5.95 12.64 -11.05
N ASP A 197 5.97 13.71 -11.86
CA ASP A 197 6.15 15.04 -11.33
C ASP A 197 4.96 15.49 -10.46
N VAL A 198 5.17 16.48 -9.58
CA VAL A 198 4.23 16.87 -8.52
C VAL A 198 2.84 17.26 -9.06
N SER A 199 2.81 17.98 -10.20
CA SER A 199 1.54 18.45 -10.77
C SER A 199 0.71 17.31 -11.35
N VAL A 200 1.35 16.39 -12.04
CA VAL A 200 0.72 15.18 -12.60
C VAL A 200 0.33 14.19 -11.49
N GLN A 201 1.15 14.07 -10.46
CA GLN A 201 0.85 13.29 -9.26
C GLN A 201 -0.48 13.72 -8.63
N ALA A 202 -0.67 15.04 -8.40
CA ALA A 202 -1.92 15.57 -7.85
C ALA A 202 -3.15 15.23 -8.71
N GLN A 203 -3.03 15.29 -10.04
CA GLN A 203 -4.12 14.92 -10.95
C GLN A 203 -4.48 13.44 -10.85
N VAL A 204 -3.49 12.55 -10.77
CA VAL A 204 -3.72 11.10 -10.64
C VAL A 204 -4.35 10.77 -9.28
N LEU A 205 -3.91 11.40 -8.20
CA LEU A 205 -4.48 11.21 -6.87
C LEU A 205 -5.94 11.69 -6.81
N ASN A 206 -6.25 12.86 -7.37
CA ASN A 206 -7.62 13.34 -7.44
C ASN A 206 -8.52 12.42 -8.28
N LEU A 207 -7.99 11.86 -9.37
CA LEU A 207 -8.68 10.83 -10.14
C LEU A 207 -8.99 9.61 -9.26
N MET A 208 -8.02 9.10 -8.49
CA MET A 208 -8.21 7.94 -7.61
C MET A 208 -9.25 8.21 -6.52
N VAL A 209 -9.23 9.39 -5.88
CA VAL A 209 -10.25 9.80 -4.88
C VAL A 209 -11.64 9.85 -5.51
N ARG A 210 -11.77 10.39 -6.72
CA ARG A 210 -13.03 10.43 -7.45
C ARG A 210 -13.53 9.01 -7.75
N LEU A 211 -12.68 8.16 -8.31
CA LEU A 211 -13.02 6.77 -8.62
C LEU A 211 -13.44 5.97 -7.38
N GLN A 212 -12.78 6.20 -6.24
CA GLN A 212 -13.18 5.58 -4.96
C GLN A 212 -14.61 5.93 -4.59
N LYS A 213 -14.97 7.21 -4.68
CA LYS A 213 -16.32 7.69 -4.34
C LYS A 213 -17.39 7.22 -5.33
N GLU A 214 -17.09 7.28 -6.62
CA GLU A 214 -18.03 6.94 -7.69
C GLU A 214 -18.28 5.42 -7.78
N LEU A 215 -17.23 4.61 -7.63
CA LEU A 215 -17.27 3.16 -7.83
C LEU A 215 -17.27 2.36 -6.52
N GLY A 216 -17.14 3.01 -5.37
CA GLY A 216 -17.07 2.34 -4.06
C GLY A 216 -15.81 1.51 -3.86
N LEU A 217 -14.69 1.90 -4.49
CA LEU A 217 -13.43 1.16 -4.45
C LEU A 217 -12.81 1.18 -3.05
N THR A 218 -12.12 0.11 -2.70
CA THR A 218 -11.30 0.03 -1.49
C THR A 218 -9.83 0.04 -1.88
N TYR A 219 -9.00 0.81 -1.16
CA TYR A 219 -7.58 0.93 -1.45
C TYR A 219 -6.70 0.41 -0.31
N LEU A 220 -5.70 -0.39 -0.65
CA LEU A 220 -4.47 -0.53 0.12
C LEU A 220 -3.41 0.32 -0.58
N PHE A 221 -3.05 1.44 0.01
CA PHE A 221 -2.21 2.46 -0.62
C PHE A 221 -0.82 2.48 0.02
N ILE A 222 0.21 2.23 -0.76
CA ILE A 222 1.60 2.26 -0.32
C ILE A 222 2.29 3.49 -0.89
N SER A 223 2.93 4.26 -0.02
CA SER A 223 3.72 5.41 -0.43
C SER A 223 4.83 5.69 0.58
N HIS A 224 5.90 6.32 0.14
CA HIS A 224 6.89 6.94 1.01
C HIS A 224 6.63 8.44 1.18
N ASN A 225 5.72 9.02 0.40
CA ASN A 225 5.37 10.45 0.46
C ASN A 225 4.17 10.67 1.40
N LEU A 226 4.45 11.21 2.58
CA LEU A 226 3.45 11.45 3.62
C LEU A 226 2.42 12.52 3.26
N SER A 227 2.75 13.50 2.41
CA SER A 227 1.79 14.49 1.92
C SER A 227 0.70 13.84 1.07
N VAL A 228 1.10 12.86 0.22
CA VAL A 228 0.17 12.06 -0.57
C VAL A 228 -0.74 11.23 0.33
N VAL A 229 -0.14 10.57 1.32
CA VAL A 229 -0.86 9.72 2.27
C VAL A 229 -1.87 10.54 3.08
N ARG A 230 -1.51 11.75 3.52
CA ARG A 230 -2.44 12.65 4.22
C ARG A 230 -3.68 12.99 3.41
N HIS A 231 -3.53 13.10 2.07
CA HIS A 231 -4.63 13.40 1.15
C HIS A 231 -5.55 12.19 0.89
N MET A 232 -4.97 10.98 0.92
CA MET A 232 -5.65 9.76 0.45
C MET A 232 -6.27 8.91 1.57
N SER A 233 -5.79 9.03 2.82
CA SER A 233 -5.93 7.95 3.81
C SER A 233 -7.04 8.19 4.82
N ASP A 234 -7.84 7.15 5.07
CA ASP A 234 -8.72 7.05 6.24
C ASP A 234 -7.98 6.40 7.42
N GLN A 235 -7.18 5.36 7.13
CA GLN A 235 -6.36 4.66 8.11
C GLN A 235 -4.89 4.67 7.65
N LEU A 236 -4.00 4.76 8.61
CA LEU A 236 -2.55 4.84 8.37
C LEU A 236 -1.81 3.85 9.25
N ALA A 237 -0.86 3.11 8.67
CA ALA A 237 0.12 2.32 9.38
C ALA A 237 1.55 2.74 8.98
N ILE A 238 2.38 2.97 9.97
CA ILE A 238 3.80 3.27 9.79
C ILE A 238 4.60 1.98 9.95
N MET A 239 5.35 1.62 8.91
CA MET A 239 6.12 0.37 8.85
C MET A 239 7.62 0.63 8.98
N TYR A 240 8.27 -0.08 9.87
CA TYR A 240 9.72 -0.06 10.08
C TYR A 240 10.26 -1.47 10.24
N LEU A 241 11.26 -1.86 9.44
CA LEU A 241 11.89 -3.19 9.47
C LEU A 241 10.87 -4.34 9.57
N GLY A 242 9.89 -4.37 8.65
CA GLY A 242 8.91 -5.43 8.54
C GLY A 242 7.75 -5.38 9.54
N ARG A 243 7.69 -4.40 10.45
CA ARG A 243 6.68 -4.30 11.50
C ARG A 243 5.94 -2.99 11.48
N PHE A 244 4.68 -2.99 11.90
CA PHE A 244 3.98 -1.76 12.20
C PHE A 244 4.48 -1.21 13.55
N VAL A 245 4.91 0.05 13.55
CA VAL A 245 5.34 0.76 14.74
C VAL A 245 4.27 1.70 15.28
N GLU A 246 3.39 2.18 14.41
CA GLU A 246 2.23 2.99 14.76
C GLU A 246 1.13 2.77 13.72
N ALA A 247 -0.13 2.66 14.14
CA ALA A 247 -1.27 2.51 13.25
C ALA A 247 -2.55 3.07 13.88
N GLY A 248 -3.44 3.61 13.04
CA GLY A 248 -4.74 4.14 13.48
C GLY A 248 -5.37 5.06 12.45
N PRO A 249 -6.43 5.81 12.82
CA PRO A 249 -7.01 6.82 11.96
C PRO A 249 -5.94 7.81 11.50
N ALA A 250 -5.89 8.08 10.19
CA ALA A 250 -4.82 8.91 9.61
C ALA A 250 -4.76 10.29 10.27
N GLU A 251 -5.91 10.93 10.45
CA GLU A 251 -6.00 12.23 11.12
C GLU A 251 -5.38 12.22 12.53
N THR A 252 -5.65 11.18 13.32
CA THR A 252 -5.08 11.06 14.68
C THR A 252 -3.57 10.90 14.67
N VAL A 253 -3.05 10.03 13.78
CA VAL A 253 -1.60 9.79 13.66
C VAL A 253 -0.88 11.05 13.18
N PHE A 254 -1.45 11.80 12.22
CA PHE A 254 -0.88 13.06 11.74
C PHE A 254 -0.93 14.18 12.79
N ALA A 255 -2.00 14.25 13.59
CA ALA A 255 -2.15 15.29 14.61
C ALA A 255 -1.25 15.08 15.83
N GLY A 256 -1.02 13.81 16.23
CA GLY A 256 -0.29 13.50 17.45
C GLY A 256 0.50 12.19 17.39
N PRO A 257 1.57 12.11 16.56
CA PRO A 257 2.37 10.91 16.42
C PRO A 257 3.02 10.50 17.74
N GLN A 258 2.88 9.24 18.12
CA GLN A 258 3.36 8.72 19.40
C GLN A 258 4.72 8.02 19.25
N HIS A 259 4.97 7.34 18.12
CA HIS A 259 6.25 6.69 17.91
C HIS A 259 7.32 7.70 17.43
N PRO A 260 8.56 7.68 17.98
CA PRO A 260 9.62 8.61 17.58
C PRO A 260 9.96 8.55 16.07
N TYR A 261 9.88 7.37 15.45
CA TYR A 261 10.06 7.22 14.02
C TYR A 261 8.98 7.94 13.20
N THR A 262 7.71 7.86 13.64
CA THR A 262 6.60 8.58 12.99
C THR A 262 6.81 10.09 13.06
N ARG A 263 7.26 10.61 14.22
CA ARG A 263 7.60 12.04 14.39
C ARG A 263 8.68 12.46 13.41
N LEU A 264 9.76 11.67 13.29
CA LEU A 264 10.85 11.96 12.35
C LEU A 264 10.39 11.94 10.89
N LEU A 265 9.53 10.98 10.50
CA LEU A 265 8.96 10.94 9.16
C LEU A 265 8.09 12.18 8.88
N LEU A 266 7.26 12.58 9.83
CA LEU A 266 6.39 13.75 9.69
C LEU A 266 7.21 15.07 9.66
N ASP A 267 8.33 15.14 10.35
CA ASP A 267 9.24 16.28 10.29
C ASP A 267 9.90 16.48 8.91
N THR A 268 9.87 15.47 8.03
CA THR A 268 10.34 15.60 6.64
C THR A 268 9.34 16.31 5.73
N ILE A 269 8.07 16.40 6.12
CA ILE A 269 7.05 17.09 5.33
C ILE A 269 7.33 18.60 5.38
N PRO A 270 7.40 19.28 4.22
CA PRO A 270 7.48 20.73 4.20
C PRO A 270 6.23 21.34 4.84
N ASP A 271 6.40 22.10 5.91
CA ASP A 271 5.33 22.87 6.54
C ASP A 271 5.32 24.27 5.93
N VAL A 272 4.26 24.60 5.18
CA VAL A 272 4.13 25.92 4.55
C VAL A 272 3.91 27.02 5.58
N GLU A 273 3.31 26.70 6.71
CA GLU A 273 3.04 27.65 7.80
C GLU A 273 4.29 27.89 8.67
N ARG A 274 5.25 26.96 8.65
CA ARG A 274 6.51 27.04 9.42
C ARG A 274 7.73 26.70 8.55
N PRO A 275 8.07 27.51 7.55
CA PRO A 275 9.12 27.20 6.56
C PRO A 275 10.52 27.08 7.19
N ASN A 276 10.76 27.75 8.33
CA ASN A 276 12.06 27.80 9.01
C ASN A 276 12.16 26.86 10.22
N ARG A 277 11.26 25.87 10.36
CA ARG A 277 11.38 24.87 11.44
C ARG A 277 12.70 24.11 11.27
N GLU A 278 13.54 24.10 12.31
CA GLU A 278 14.76 23.26 12.35
C GLU A 278 14.35 21.79 12.15
N ARG A 279 14.74 21.23 11.02
CA ARG A 279 14.52 19.82 10.72
C ARG A 279 15.63 19.02 11.38
N ARG A 280 15.29 18.11 12.26
CA ARG A 280 16.25 17.14 12.78
C ARG A 280 16.51 16.11 11.70
N PRO A 281 17.72 16.02 11.12
CA PRO A 281 18.01 14.99 10.15
C PRO A 281 17.86 13.62 10.81
N MET A 282 17.30 12.66 10.08
CA MET A 282 17.31 11.26 10.53
C MET A 282 18.76 10.81 10.65
N SER A 283 19.25 10.65 11.88
CA SER A 283 20.60 10.18 12.15
C SER A 283 20.68 8.66 12.07
N GLY A 284 21.77 8.15 11.53
CA GLY A 284 22.09 6.73 11.45
C GLY A 284 21.48 6.02 10.23
N GLU A 285 22.14 4.94 9.82
CA GLU A 285 21.69 4.07 8.73
C GLU A 285 20.55 3.14 9.18
N VAL A 286 19.70 2.75 8.24
CA VAL A 286 18.66 1.75 8.50
C VAL A 286 19.34 0.40 8.81
N PRO A 287 19.07 -0.21 9.96
CA PRO A 287 19.66 -1.50 10.28
C PRO A 287 19.28 -2.58 9.27
N SER A 288 20.15 -3.59 9.12
CA SER A 288 19.92 -4.68 8.20
C SER A 288 18.71 -5.53 8.63
N PRO A 289 17.76 -5.79 7.72
CA PRO A 289 16.64 -6.68 7.99
C PRO A 289 17.02 -8.18 8.08
N ILE A 290 18.28 -8.52 7.74
CA ILE A 290 18.84 -9.86 7.92
C ILE A 290 19.28 -10.07 9.38
N ALA A 291 19.80 -9.02 10.02
CA ALA A 291 20.24 -9.03 11.41
C ALA A 291 19.64 -7.79 12.13
N PRO A 292 18.33 -7.81 12.41
CA PRO A 292 17.70 -6.69 13.09
C PRO A 292 18.27 -6.52 14.50
N PRO A 293 18.35 -5.27 15.00
CA PRO A 293 18.83 -5.02 16.36
C PRO A 293 17.99 -5.75 17.40
N PRO A 294 18.58 -6.17 18.53
CA PRO A 294 17.81 -6.67 19.66
C PRO A 294 16.89 -5.59 20.23
N GLY A 295 15.86 -5.98 20.96
CA GLY A 295 14.90 -5.04 21.55
C GLY A 295 14.07 -4.29 20.52
N CYS A 296 13.83 -3.00 20.74
CA CYS A 296 13.15 -2.11 19.81
C CYS A 296 13.99 -1.92 18.55
N SER A 297 13.47 -2.30 17.38
CA SER A 297 14.21 -2.21 16.10
C SER A 297 14.65 -0.78 15.76
N PHE A 298 13.98 0.24 16.30
CA PHE A 298 14.31 1.65 16.07
C PHE A 298 15.28 2.23 17.08
N HIS A 299 15.64 1.51 18.18
CA HIS A 299 16.48 2.07 19.25
C HIS A 299 17.82 2.67 18.78
N PRO A 300 18.53 2.13 17.73
CA PRO A 300 19.81 2.72 17.32
C PRO A 300 19.68 4.12 16.72
N ARG A 301 18.48 4.47 16.25
CA ARG A 301 18.17 5.77 15.62
C ARG A 301 17.26 6.65 16.48
N CYS A 302 16.86 6.17 17.66
CA CYS A 302 15.93 6.84 18.55
C CYS A 302 16.67 7.80 19.50
N ALA A 303 16.40 9.10 19.38
CA ALA A 303 17.04 10.11 20.24
C ALA A 303 16.64 10.02 21.73
N ILE A 304 15.52 9.33 22.02
CA ILE A 304 14.99 9.15 23.39
C ILE A 304 15.07 7.70 23.86
N ALA A 305 15.94 6.88 23.22
CA ALA A 305 16.09 5.48 23.60
C ALA A 305 16.63 5.35 25.03
N VAL A 306 16.03 4.47 25.81
CA VAL A 306 16.48 4.07 27.15
C VAL A 306 17.01 2.63 27.10
N ASP A 307 17.70 2.18 28.16
CA ASP A 307 18.35 0.85 28.20
C ASP A 307 17.35 -0.28 27.94
N HIS A 308 16.14 -0.18 28.46
CA HIS A 308 15.06 -1.14 28.20
C HIS A 308 14.77 -1.31 26.70
N CYS A 309 14.88 -0.23 25.91
CA CYS A 309 14.69 -0.31 24.45
C CYS A 309 15.75 -1.17 23.74
N ARG A 310 16.93 -1.36 24.34
CA ARG A 310 18.03 -2.15 23.76
C ARG A 310 17.84 -3.66 23.96
N VAL A 311 17.08 -4.04 24.99
CA VAL A 311 16.94 -5.44 25.43
C VAL A 311 15.57 -5.99 25.05
N ASP A 312 14.51 -5.26 25.36
CA ASP A 312 13.15 -5.75 25.24
C ASP A 312 12.45 -5.21 24.01
N ARG A 313 11.72 -6.06 23.30
CA ARG A 313 10.90 -5.69 22.17
C ARG A 313 9.57 -5.12 22.65
N PRO A 314 9.20 -3.87 22.25
CA PRO A 314 7.88 -3.36 22.56
C PRO A 314 6.80 -4.13 21.78
N GLU A 315 5.71 -4.44 22.45
CA GLU A 315 4.51 -4.95 21.81
C GLU A 315 3.69 -3.83 21.19
N LEU A 316 2.89 -4.16 20.17
CA LEU A 316 1.91 -3.21 19.61
C LEU A 316 0.74 -3.12 20.58
N ARG A 317 0.62 -1.99 21.27
CA ARG A 317 -0.42 -1.76 22.27
C ARG A 317 -1.37 -0.65 21.87
N ALA A 318 -2.63 -0.75 22.24
CA ALA A 318 -3.61 0.30 22.03
C ALA A 318 -3.31 1.52 22.93
N LEU A 319 -3.40 2.70 22.35
CA LEU A 319 -3.32 4.00 23.03
C LEU A 319 -4.44 4.91 22.47
N GLY A 320 -5.58 4.94 23.15
CA GLY A 320 -6.78 5.55 22.59
C GLY A 320 -7.25 4.82 21.34
N ASN A 321 -7.38 5.55 20.22
CA ASN A 321 -7.81 5.02 18.92
C ASN A 321 -6.66 4.63 17.99
N ILE A 322 -5.39 4.69 18.46
CA ILE A 322 -4.22 4.25 17.73
C ILE A 322 -3.57 3.04 18.41
N ALA A 323 -2.79 2.29 17.66
CA ALA A 323 -1.90 1.25 18.17
C ALA A 323 -0.45 1.67 17.98
N VAL A 324 0.39 1.51 19.00
CA VAL A 324 1.79 1.96 18.99
C VAL A 324 2.73 0.91 19.59
N ARG A 325 3.89 0.73 18.95
CA ARG A 325 4.94 -0.21 19.34
C ARG A 325 6.14 0.57 19.92
N CYS A 326 5.95 1.18 21.07
CA CYS A 326 6.98 1.96 21.76
C CYS A 326 6.82 1.84 23.29
N HIS A 327 7.93 1.62 24.00
CA HIS A 327 7.93 1.57 25.49
C HIS A 327 7.53 2.91 26.10
N LEU A 328 7.92 4.02 25.45
CA LEU A 328 7.76 5.37 25.96
C LEU A 328 6.47 6.07 25.45
N ALA A 329 5.67 5.42 24.61
CA ALA A 329 4.44 6.03 24.13
C ALA A 329 3.42 6.21 25.27
N GLY A 330 2.75 7.38 25.29
CA GLY A 330 1.76 7.72 26.32
C GLY A 330 2.36 8.14 27.67
N ALA A 331 3.67 8.08 27.85
CA ALA A 331 4.32 8.77 28.94
C ALA A 331 4.33 10.27 28.60
N SER A 332 3.52 11.04 29.28
CA SER A 332 3.55 12.50 29.22
C SER A 332 4.93 12.96 29.67
N GLY A 333 5.73 13.49 28.74
CA GLY A 333 6.95 14.22 29.06
C GLY A 333 6.64 15.68 29.29
#